data_bd492305281e9ca9df63d6c3a3259361
#
_entry.id   bd492305281e9ca9df63d6c3a3259361
#
_cell.length_a   1.000
_cell.length_b   1.000
_cell.length_c   1.000
_cell.angle_alpha   90.00
_cell.angle_beta   90.00
_cell.angle_gamma   90.00
#
_symmetry.space_group_name_H-M   'P 1'
#
loop_
_entity.id
_entity.type
_entity.pdbx_description
1 polymer ?
#
loop_
_entity_poly.entity_id
_entity_poly.type
_entity_poly.pdbx_seq_one_letter_code
_entity_poly.pdbx_strand_id
1 'polypeptide(L)'
;MISKKIIFFFIIIFFQVNYVYSSNVKIVTKVNNEILTNIDIENESKYLLIINANLENLRKNELLELSKNSLIRQILKKEEIEKYFKLEKHSQLGDKLLKENYTALGFENKEKFSNFLNKQGFSIEILKEKLLIERLWNSLIYEKFKNKIKIDENDIKNKVETFINNQEKVYEYNLSEILFDLNTDYKQLIDFIDNYGFEAAASKYSISDTSMNGGKIGWVKNNNLADKLKKQISNLSEGQISKPIEIPNGNLLIKLNQKRRIGK
;
A
#
# COMPACT_ATOMS: atom_id res chain seq x y z
N MET A 1 -54.60 -42.90 -17.42
CA MET A 1 -53.91 -42.75 -18.66
C MET A 1 -53.26 -41.29 -18.66
N ILE A 2 -52.03 -41.16 -18.18
CA ILE A 2 -51.34 -39.85 -18.12
C ILE A 2 -50.93 -39.53 -19.57
N SER A 3 -51.44 -38.40 -20.09
CA SER A 3 -51.26 -37.97 -21.45
C SER A 3 -49.76 -37.83 -21.79
N LYS A 4 -49.33 -38.44 -22.94
CA LYS A 4 -47.97 -38.34 -23.48
C LYS A 4 -47.47 -36.88 -23.62
N LYS A 5 -48.39 -35.91 -23.68
CA LYS A 5 -48.10 -34.48 -23.71
C LYS A 5 -47.57 -33.92 -22.38
N ILE A 6 -47.96 -34.48 -21.24
CA ILE A 6 -47.48 -34.07 -19.91
C ILE A 6 -46.06 -34.57 -19.68
N ILE A 7 -45.72 -35.77 -20.17
CA ILE A 7 -44.38 -36.32 -20.08
C ILE A 7 -43.38 -35.49 -20.92
N PHE A 8 -43.80 -35.01 -22.08
CA PHE A 8 -42.97 -34.16 -22.94
C PHE A 8 -42.72 -32.76 -22.34
N PHE A 9 -43.70 -32.20 -21.61
CA PHE A 9 -43.56 -30.95 -20.91
C PHE A 9 -42.62 -31.08 -19.69
N PHE A 10 -42.61 -32.21 -19.01
CA PHE A 10 -41.70 -32.47 -17.90
C PHE A 10 -40.25 -32.71 -18.33
N ILE A 11 -40.01 -33.22 -19.54
CA ILE A 11 -38.66 -33.41 -20.09
C ILE A 11 -38.02 -32.06 -20.50
N ILE A 12 -38.81 -31.08 -20.93
CA ILE A 12 -38.31 -29.74 -21.28
C ILE A 12 -37.87 -28.94 -20.05
N ILE A 13 -38.49 -29.16 -18.88
CA ILE A 13 -38.12 -28.47 -17.63
C ILE A 13 -36.78 -28.98 -17.07
N PHE A 14 -36.35 -30.20 -17.40
CA PHE A 14 -35.09 -30.77 -16.91
C PHE A 14 -33.83 -30.32 -17.67
N PHE A 15 -33.99 -29.61 -18.81
CA PHE A 15 -32.88 -29.00 -19.56
C PHE A 15 -32.70 -27.51 -19.22
N GLN A 16 -32.90 -27.11 -17.99
CA GLN A 16 -32.29 -25.89 -17.48
C GLN A 16 -30.81 -26.18 -17.32
N VAL A 17 -30.07 -26.04 -18.42
CA VAL A 17 -28.60 -26.05 -18.42
C VAL A 17 -28.16 -24.90 -17.54
N ASN A 18 -27.79 -25.21 -16.31
CA ASN A 18 -27.03 -24.28 -15.50
C ASN A 18 -25.75 -23.97 -16.27
N TYR A 19 -25.73 -22.85 -16.96
CA TYR A 19 -24.49 -22.29 -17.46
C TYR A 19 -23.60 -21.99 -16.24
N VAL A 20 -22.80 -22.97 -15.86
CA VAL A 20 -21.69 -22.76 -14.96
C VAL A 20 -20.77 -21.82 -15.74
N TYR A 21 -20.78 -20.55 -15.39
CA TYR A 21 -19.76 -19.61 -15.81
C TYR A 21 -18.44 -20.14 -15.26
N SER A 22 -17.76 -20.95 -16.06
CA SER A 22 -16.38 -21.32 -15.81
C SER A 22 -15.56 -20.02 -15.90
N SER A 23 -15.19 -19.48 -14.76
CA SER A 23 -14.20 -18.41 -14.74
C SER A 23 -12.93 -18.96 -15.39
N ASN A 24 -12.53 -18.36 -16.50
CA ASN A 24 -11.36 -18.82 -17.26
C ASN A 24 -10.09 -18.47 -16.47
N VAL A 25 -9.75 -19.33 -15.50
CA VAL A 25 -8.58 -19.17 -14.63
C VAL A 25 -7.35 -19.41 -15.49
N LYS A 26 -6.45 -18.41 -15.54
CA LYS A 26 -5.18 -18.47 -16.25
C LYS A 26 -4.04 -18.21 -15.29
N ILE A 27 -3.01 -19.01 -15.37
CA ILE A 27 -1.75 -18.73 -14.69
C ILE A 27 -1.10 -17.54 -15.39
N VAL A 28 -0.82 -16.48 -14.63
CA VAL A 28 -0.16 -15.26 -15.15
C VAL A 28 1.33 -15.31 -14.88
N THR A 29 1.73 -15.76 -13.67
CA THR A 29 3.14 -15.89 -13.29
C THR A 29 3.30 -16.89 -12.14
N LYS A 30 4.53 -17.32 -11.93
CA LYS A 30 4.94 -18.11 -10.78
C LYS A 30 6.03 -17.36 -10.03
N VAL A 31 5.88 -17.26 -8.72
CA VAL A 31 6.87 -16.66 -7.80
C VAL A 31 7.31 -17.74 -6.83
N ASN A 32 8.51 -18.24 -6.99
CA ASN A 32 9.02 -19.41 -6.26
C ASN A 32 8.06 -20.62 -6.36
N ASN A 33 7.37 -20.99 -5.26
CA ASN A 33 6.41 -22.08 -5.24
C ASN A 33 4.96 -21.63 -5.39
N GLU A 34 4.69 -20.33 -5.35
CA GLU A 34 3.36 -19.76 -5.45
C GLU A 34 2.98 -19.46 -6.91
N ILE A 35 1.76 -19.76 -7.27
CA ILE A 35 1.20 -19.49 -8.60
C ILE A 35 0.23 -18.32 -8.47
N LEU A 36 0.41 -17.29 -9.30
CA LEU A 36 -0.53 -16.18 -9.42
C LEU A 36 -1.38 -16.33 -10.67
N THR A 37 -2.68 -16.26 -10.48
CA THR A 37 -3.68 -16.34 -11.53
C THR A 37 -4.21 -14.94 -11.89
N ASN A 38 -4.92 -14.85 -13.01
CA ASN A 38 -5.66 -13.63 -13.36
C ASN A 38 -6.68 -13.23 -12.29
N ILE A 39 -7.28 -14.22 -11.60
CA ILE A 39 -8.26 -13.96 -10.53
C ILE A 39 -7.58 -13.29 -9.33
N ASP A 40 -6.39 -13.75 -8.95
CA ASP A 40 -5.63 -13.15 -7.86
C ASP A 40 -5.31 -11.69 -8.16
N ILE A 41 -4.87 -11.40 -9.39
CA ILE A 41 -4.52 -10.05 -9.83
C ILE A 41 -5.77 -9.16 -9.89
N GLU A 42 -6.91 -9.66 -10.34
CA GLU A 42 -8.17 -8.92 -10.33
C GLU A 42 -8.65 -8.61 -8.90
N ASN A 43 -8.52 -9.54 -7.98
CA ASN A 43 -8.85 -9.31 -6.57
C ASN A 43 -7.90 -8.29 -5.93
N GLU A 44 -6.61 -8.37 -6.25
CA GLU A 44 -5.65 -7.37 -5.78
C GLU A 44 -5.96 -5.96 -6.34
N SER A 45 -6.41 -5.87 -7.60
CA SER A 45 -6.78 -4.57 -8.17
C SER A 45 -7.95 -3.93 -7.42
N LYS A 46 -8.95 -4.72 -6.99
CA LYS A 46 -10.04 -4.24 -6.15
C LYS A 46 -9.53 -3.71 -4.82
N TYR A 47 -8.63 -4.46 -4.17
CA TYR A 47 -8.00 -4.03 -2.92
C TYR A 47 -7.26 -2.70 -3.09
N LEU A 48 -6.43 -2.57 -4.13
CA LEU A 48 -5.68 -1.35 -4.39
C LEU A 48 -6.60 -0.15 -4.62
N LEU A 49 -7.73 -0.33 -5.31
CA LEU A 49 -8.74 0.71 -5.51
C LEU A 49 -9.44 1.11 -4.19
N ILE A 50 -9.68 0.15 -3.28
CA ILE A 50 -10.26 0.44 -1.95
C ILE A 50 -9.33 1.34 -1.14
N ILE A 51 -8.02 1.07 -1.16
CA ILE A 51 -7.04 1.84 -0.36
C ILE A 51 -6.59 3.14 -1.03
N ASN A 52 -6.72 3.24 -2.35
CA ASN A 52 -6.34 4.41 -3.12
C ASN A 52 -7.23 4.61 -4.34
N ALA A 53 -8.30 5.39 -4.16
CA ALA A 53 -9.28 5.68 -5.22
C ALA A 53 -8.66 6.38 -6.46
N ASN A 54 -7.53 7.09 -6.33
CA ASN A 54 -6.89 7.74 -7.48
C ASN A 54 -6.41 6.74 -8.54
N LEU A 55 -6.25 5.46 -8.18
CA LEU A 55 -5.90 4.41 -9.12
C LEU A 55 -7.01 4.11 -10.16
N GLU A 56 -8.24 4.60 -9.95
CA GLU A 56 -9.33 4.53 -10.94
C GLU A 56 -8.98 5.27 -12.24
N ASN A 57 -8.08 6.26 -12.17
CA ASN A 57 -7.62 7.00 -13.34
C ASN A 57 -6.62 6.22 -14.21
N LEU A 58 -6.08 5.11 -13.72
CA LEU A 58 -5.16 4.27 -14.48
C LEU A 58 -5.88 3.49 -15.58
N ARG A 59 -5.19 3.24 -16.68
CA ARG A 59 -5.66 2.27 -17.66
C ARG A 59 -5.71 0.88 -17.03
N LYS A 60 -6.69 0.07 -17.44
CA LYS A 60 -6.88 -1.27 -16.90
C LYS A 60 -5.61 -2.11 -16.86
N ASN A 61 -4.82 -2.07 -17.92
CA ASN A 61 -3.57 -2.86 -18.01
C ASN A 61 -2.51 -2.38 -16.99
N GLU A 62 -2.44 -1.07 -16.73
CA GLU A 62 -1.51 -0.50 -15.75
C GLU A 62 -1.92 -0.89 -14.32
N LEU A 63 -3.23 -0.86 -14.02
CA LEU A 63 -3.75 -1.31 -12.74
C LEU A 63 -3.48 -2.81 -12.50
N LEU A 64 -3.68 -3.66 -13.52
CA LEU A 64 -3.40 -5.09 -13.42
C LEU A 64 -1.90 -5.37 -13.23
N GLU A 65 -1.02 -4.65 -13.92
CA GLU A 65 0.42 -4.78 -13.75
C GLU A 65 0.87 -4.32 -12.35
N LEU A 66 0.32 -3.22 -11.85
CA LEU A 66 0.52 -2.75 -10.48
C LEU A 66 0.09 -3.81 -9.47
N SER A 67 -1.09 -4.41 -9.69
CA SER A 67 -1.65 -5.46 -8.83
C SER A 67 -0.77 -6.71 -8.81
N LYS A 68 -0.27 -7.13 -9.97
CA LYS A 68 0.67 -8.24 -10.08
C LYS A 68 1.94 -7.98 -9.26
N ASN A 69 2.52 -6.78 -9.40
CA ASN A 69 3.73 -6.41 -8.67
C ASN A 69 3.49 -6.29 -7.16
N SER A 70 2.30 -5.85 -6.74
CA SER A 70 1.89 -5.84 -5.33
C SER A 70 1.86 -7.26 -4.74
N LEU A 71 1.23 -8.20 -5.44
CA LEU A 71 1.17 -9.61 -5.00
C LEU A 71 2.54 -10.25 -4.96
N ILE A 72 3.39 -10.02 -5.95
CA ILE A 72 4.77 -10.54 -5.96
C ILE A 72 5.52 -10.06 -4.70
N ARG A 73 5.46 -8.76 -4.40
CA ARG A 73 6.08 -8.22 -3.17
C ARG A 73 5.52 -8.85 -1.91
N GLN A 74 4.21 -9.05 -1.84
CA GLN A 74 3.55 -9.68 -0.69
C GLN A 74 4.02 -11.13 -0.50
N ILE A 75 4.12 -11.92 -1.57
CA ILE A 75 4.62 -13.30 -1.52
C ILE A 75 6.05 -13.32 -1.01
N LEU A 76 6.93 -12.49 -1.56
CA LEU A 76 8.34 -12.43 -1.14
C LEU A 76 8.49 -12.01 0.33
N LYS A 77 7.70 -11.03 0.79
CA LYS A 77 7.66 -10.64 2.21
C LYS A 77 7.20 -11.80 3.08
N LYS A 78 6.11 -12.48 2.70
CA LYS A 78 5.56 -13.63 3.43
C LYS A 78 6.58 -14.75 3.56
N GLU A 79 7.19 -15.17 2.47
CA GLU A 79 8.21 -16.21 2.47
C GLU A 79 9.42 -15.86 3.36
N GLU A 80 9.88 -14.62 3.33
CA GLU A 80 10.98 -14.19 4.20
C GLU A 80 10.56 -14.17 5.67
N ILE A 81 9.33 -13.70 5.97
CA ILE A 81 8.78 -13.66 7.34
C ILE A 81 8.65 -15.08 7.89
N GLU A 82 8.16 -16.04 7.11
CA GLU A 82 7.90 -17.41 7.55
C GLU A 82 9.17 -18.17 7.97
N LYS A 83 10.36 -17.69 7.59
CA LYS A 83 11.63 -18.20 8.09
C LYS A 83 11.87 -17.89 9.58
N TYR A 84 11.20 -16.88 10.11
CA TYR A 84 11.40 -16.37 11.48
C TYR A 84 10.14 -16.45 12.34
N PHE A 85 8.96 -16.37 11.74
CA PHE A 85 7.66 -16.32 12.40
C PHE A 85 6.70 -17.37 11.84
N LYS A 86 5.89 -17.98 12.71
CA LYS A 86 4.76 -18.80 12.29
C LYS A 86 3.50 -17.93 12.29
N LEU A 87 2.96 -17.63 11.10
CA LEU A 87 1.83 -16.70 10.95
C LEU A 87 0.61 -17.10 11.78
N GLU A 88 0.32 -18.40 11.89
CA GLU A 88 -0.82 -18.92 12.65
C GLU A 88 -0.74 -18.54 14.14
N LYS A 89 0.46 -18.43 14.69
CA LYS A 89 0.67 -18.02 16.09
C LYS A 89 0.37 -16.54 16.33
N HIS A 90 0.24 -15.76 15.28
CA HIS A 90 0.01 -14.32 15.33
C HIS A 90 -1.43 -13.92 14.98
N SER A 91 -2.38 -14.86 15.00
CA SER A 91 -3.78 -14.60 14.65
C SER A 91 -4.41 -13.47 15.49
N GLN A 92 -4.14 -13.44 16.81
CA GLN A 92 -4.61 -12.37 17.69
C GLN A 92 -4.07 -10.99 17.33
N LEU A 93 -2.78 -10.92 16.90
CA LEU A 93 -2.20 -9.69 16.38
C LEU A 93 -2.93 -9.24 15.10
N GLY A 94 -3.23 -10.17 14.21
CA GLY A 94 -4.01 -9.88 12.99
C GLY A 94 -5.39 -9.32 13.32
N ASP A 95 -6.10 -9.89 14.30
CA ASP A 95 -7.40 -9.39 14.74
C ASP A 95 -7.32 -7.98 15.35
N LYS A 96 -6.27 -7.71 16.12
CA LYS A 96 -5.99 -6.38 16.66
C LYS A 96 -5.74 -5.36 15.55
N LEU A 97 -4.88 -5.68 14.59
CA LEU A 97 -4.57 -4.81 13.45
C LEU A 97 -5.81 -4.53 12.60
N LEU A 98 -6.62 -5.55 12.36
CA LEU A 98 -7.88 -5.39 11.66
C LEU A 98 -8.82 -4.44 12.41
N LYS A 99 -8.92 -4.57 13.74
CA LYS A 99 -9.73 -3.68 14.58
C LYS A 99 -9.24 -2.24 14.49
N GLU A 100 -7.94 -2.01 14.62
CA GLU A 100 -7.33 -0.68 14.48
C GLU A 100 -7.64 -0.08 13.10
N ASN A 101 -7.55 -0.89 12.04
CA ASN A 101 -7.79 -0.45 10.68
C ASN A 101 -9.25 -0.02 10.45
N TYR A 102 -10.24 -0.87 10.78
CA TYR A 102 -11.63 -0.51 10.54
C TYR A 102 -12.11 0.64 11.45
N THR A 103 -11.57 0.75 12.66
CA THR A 103 -11.87 1.88 13.57
C THR A 103 -11.31 3.19 13.00
N ALA A 104 -10.08 3.18 12.48
CA ALA A 104 -9.47 4.35 11.84
C ALA A 104 -10.25 4.82 10.59
N LEU A 105 -10.91 3.88 9.91
CA LEU A 105 -11.79 4.16 8.76
C LEU A 105 -13.22 4.58 9.17
N GLY A 106 -13.53 4.65 10.47
CA GLY A 106 -14.83 5.08 10.99
C GLY A 106 -15.90 4.00 11.05
N PHE A 107 -15.53 2.72 10.90
CA PHE A 107 -16.49 1.63 11.07
C PHE A 107 -16.64 1.24 12.54
N GLU A 108 -17.88 1.09 12.99
CA GLU A 108 -18.21 0.80 14.38
C GLU A 108 -17.81 -0.62 14.80
N ASN A 109 -17.88 -1.59 13.88
CA ASN A 109 -17.61 -3.00 14.17
C ASN A 109 -17.13 -3.77 12.94
N LYS A 110 -16.57 -4.96 13.20
CA LYS A 110 -16.04 -5.87 12.19
C LYS A 110 -17.10 -6.26 11.14
N GLU A 111 -18.35 -6.44 11.55
CA GLU A 111 -19.43 -6.92 10.65
C GLU A 111 -19.75 -5.85 9.59
N LYS A 112 -19.95 -4.58 9.99
CA LYS A 112 -20.19 -3.47 9.06
C LYS A 112 -19.04 -3.31 8.08
N PHE A 113 -17.82 -3.44 8.57
CA PHE A 113 -16.63 -3.37 7.73
C PHE A 113 -16.51 -4.56 6.77
N SER A 114 -16.77 -5.80 7.25
CA SER A 114 -16.80 -6.98 6.39
C SER A 114 -17.85 -6.88 5.30
N ASN A 115 -19.04 -6.39 5.62
CA ASN A 115 -20.11 -6.16 4.64
C ASN A 115 -19.71 -5.10 3.59
N PHE A 116 -19.00 -4.06 3.99
CA PHE A 116 -18.45 -3.06 3.06
C PHE A 116 -17.44 -3.71 2.10
N LEU A 117 -16.46 -4.45 2.62
CA LEU A 117 -15.44 -5.12 1.80
C LEU A 117 -16.09 -6.16 0.85
N ASN A 118 -17.02 -6.95 1.34
CA ASN A 118 -17.72 -7.96 0.53
C ASN A 118 -18.50 -7.34 -0.64
N LYS A 119 -19.11 -6.16 -0.46
CA LYS A 119 -19.76 -5.42 -1.56
C LYS A 119 -18.76 -4.98 -2.62
N GLN A 120 -17.50 -4.75 -2.25
CA GLN A 120 -16.41 -4.46 -3.18
C GLN A 120 -15.78 -5.74 -3.76
N GLY A 121 -16.27 -6.93 -3.36
CA GLY A 121 -15.74 -8.21 -3.79
C GLY A 121 -14.36 -8.54 -3.19
N PHE A 122 -14.08 -8.04 -1.97
CA PHE A 122 -12.83 -8.28 -1.26
C PHE A 122 -13.09 -8.93 0.11
N SER A 123 -12.27 -9.92 0.49
CA SER A 123 -12.42 -10.65 1.76
C SER A 123 -11.71 -9.94 2.90
N ILE A 124 -12.38 -9.88 4.05
CA ILE A 124 -11.81 -9.36 5.29
C ILE A 124 -10.63 -10.22 5.80
N GLU A 125 -10.65 -11.52 5.53
CA GLU A 125 -9.58 -12.42 5.96
C GLU A 125 -8.30 -12.18 5.14
N ILE A 126 -8.43 -11.89 3.85
CA ILE A 126 -7.29 -11.48 3.01
C ILE A 126 -6.71 -10.16 3.51
N LEU A 127 -7.55 -9.19 3.86
CA LEU A 127 -7.07 -7.93 4.44
C LEU A 127 -6.32 -8.16 5.76
N LYS A 128 -6.87 -8.99 6.64
CA LYS A 128 -6.23 -9.35 7.91
C LYS A 128 -4.83 -9.95 7.69
N GLU A 129 -4.70 -10.87 6.73
CA GLU A 129 -3.40 -11.46 6.37
C GLU A 129 -2.42 -10.42 5.85
N LYS A 130 -2.86 -9.52 4.96
CA LYS A 130 -2.03 -8.43 4.44
C LYS A 130 -1.50 -7.53 5.55
N LEU A 131 -2.37 -7.08 6.45
CA LEU A 131 -1.99 -6.25 7.60
C LEU A 131 -0.98 -6.98 8.51
N LEU A 132 -1.17 -8.26 8.73
CA LEU A 132 -0.26 -9.07 9.53
C LEU A 132 1.12 -9.21 8.88
N ILE A 133 1.17 -9.51 7.58
CA ILE A 133 2.42 -9.61 6.81
C ILE A 133 3.19 -8.29 6.89
N GLU A 134 2.54 -7.15 6.64
CA GLU A 134 3.20 -5.84 6.73
C GLU A 134 3.73 -5.55 8.14
N ARG A 135 2.96 -5.86 9.17
CA ARG A 135 3.40 -5.66 10.56
C ARG A 135 4.62 -6.51 10.93
N LEU A 136 4.60 -7.79 10.56
CA LEU A 136 5.70 -8.70 10.83
C LEU A 136 6.93 -8.38 9.99
N TRP A 137 6.74 -7.93 8.75
CA TRP A 137 7.82 -7.45 7.90
C TRP A 137 8.55 -6.27 8.54
N ASN A 138 7.81 -5.25 8.97
CA ASN A 138 8.39 -4.10 9.65
C ASN A 138 9.14 -4.49 10.93
N SER A 139 8.59 -5.44 11.70
CA SER A 139 9.26 -5.97 12.89
C SER A 139 10.56 -6.70 12.53
N LEU A 140 10.55 -7.52 11.48
CA LEU A 140 11.73 -8.25 10.99
C LEU A 140 12.84 -7.29 10.53
N ILE A 141 12.48 -6.28 9.74
CA ILE A 141 13.42 -5.26 9.27
C ILE A 141 14.01 -4.50 10.45
N TYR A 142 13.17 -4.06 11.39
CA TYR A 142 13.66 -3.40 12.60
C TYR A 142 14.66 -4.26 13.36
N GLU A 143 14.33 -5.52 13.65
CA GLU A 143 15.23 -6.43 14.37
C GLU A 143 16.55 -6.68 13.62
N LYS A 144 16.51 -6.84 12.30
CA LYS A 144 17.72 -7.05 11.48
C LYS A 144 18.65 -5.84 11.46
N PHE A 145 18.10 -4.63 11.55
CA PHE A 145 18.88 -3.41 11.30
C PHE A 145 19.05 -2.49 12.51
N LYS A 146 18.29 -2.65 13.61
CA LYS A 146 18.38 -1.79 14.80
C LYS A 146 19.79 -1.62 15.34
N ASN A 147 20.60 -2.68 15.32
CA ASN A 147 21.98 -2.64 15.82
C ASN A 147 23.00 -2.08 14.78
N LYS A 148 22.56 -1.88 13.52
CA LYS A 148 23.38 -1.26 12.48
C LYS A 148 23.24 0.26 12.45
N ILE A 149 22.21 0.77 13.12
CA ILE A 149 21.97 2.22 13.25
C ILE A 149 22.89 2.71 14.38
N LYS A 150 23.93 3.43 14.03
CA LYS A 150 24.74 4.14 15.02
C LYS A 150 24.04 5.46 15.36
N ILE A 151 23.59 5.56 16.59
CA ILE A 151 23.03 6.80 17.12
C ILE A 151 24.20 7.59 17.72
N ASP A 152 24.49 8.78 17.16
CA ASP A 152 25.41 9.73 17.77
C ASP A 152 24.64 10.56 18.81
N GLU A 153 24.80 10.19 20.09
CA GLU A 153 24.14 10.89 21.21
C GLU A 153 24.57 12.36 21.31
N ASN A 154 25.82 12.69 20.93
CA ASN A 154 26.31 14.06 20.94
C ASN A 154 25.64 14.90 19.84
N ASP A 155 25.48 14.33 18.65
CA ASP A 155 24.76 15.01 17.56
C ASP A 155 23.29 15.26 17.95
N ILE A 156 22.62 14.29 18.59
CA ILE A 156 21.27 14.48 19.10
C ILE A 156 21.22 15.57 20.16
N LYS A 157 22.13 15.54 21.13
CA LYS A 157 22.22 16.56 22.18
C LYS A 157 22.42 17.95 21.61
N ASN A 158 23.36 18.11 20.69
CA ASN A 158 23.65 19.40 20.02
C ASN A 158 22.43 19.92 19.24
N LYS A 159 21.70 19.01 18.55
CA LYS A 159 20.45 19.37 17.83
C LYS A 159 19.35 19.80 18.79
N VAL A 160 19.20 19.14 19.91
CA VAL A 160 18.23 19.51 20.97
C VAL A 160 18.58 20.87 21.56
N GLU A 161 19.83 21.10 21.91
CA GLU A 161 20.30 22.39 22.44
C GLU A 161 20.12 23.53 21.42
N THR A 162 20.45 23.28 20.16
CA THR A 162 20.25 24.26 19.07
C THR A 162 18.76 24.56 18.88
N PHE A 163 17.90 23.56 18.96
CA PHE A 163 16.45 23.72 18.87
C PHE A 163 15.89 24.57 20.03
N ILE A 164 16.34 24.30 21.26
CA ILE A 164 15.91 25.02 22.47
C ILE A 164 16.37 26.48 22.40
N ASN A 165 17.61 26.71 21.99
CA ASN A 165 18.23 28.06 21.97
C ASN A 165 17.73 28.95 20.82
N ASN A 166 17.38 28.39 19.69
CA ASN A 166 17.02 29.17 18.50
C ASN A 166 15.53 29.51 18.41
N GLN A 167 14.65 29.01 19.31
CA GLN A 167 13.19 29.18 19.21
C GLN A 167 12.69 29.09 17.74
N GLU A 168 13.24 28.15 16.97
CA GLU A 168 12.86 27.99 15.58
C GLU A 168 11.35 27.77 15.48
N LYS A 169 10.73 28.53 14.57
CA LYS A 169 9.33 28.33 14.24
C LYS A 169 9.09 26.88 13.86
N VAL A 170 8.37 26.14 14.68
CA VAL A 170 8.08 24.74 14.39
C VAL A 170 6.99 24.66 13.35
N TYR A 171 7.29 23.99 12.26
CA TYR A 171 6.31 23.69 11.21
C TYR A 171 6.02 22.21 11.17
N GLU A 172 4.80 21.87 10.79
CA GLU A 172 4.44 20.54 10.31
C GLU A 172 4.19 20.59 8.81
N TYR A 173 4.67 19.57 8.14
CA TYR A 173 4.50 19.35 6.71
C TYR A 173 3.68 18.09 6.49
N ASN A 174 2.61 18.18 5.74
CA ASN A 174 1.91 17.00 5.23
C ASN A 174 2.60 16.59 3.94
N LEU A 175 3.19 15.39 3.96
CA LEU A 175 4.09 14.93 2.91
C LEU A 175 3.57 13.65 2.24
N SER A 176 3.95 13.51 0.98
CA SER A 176 3.90 12.24 0.25
C SER A 176 5.26 11.99 -0.40
N GLU A 177 5.60 10.71 -0.63
CA GLU A 177 6.89 10.31 -1.18
C GLU A 177 6.76 9.34 -2.35
N ILE A 178 7.76 9.37 -3.23
CA ILE A 178 8.05 8.30 -4.20
C ILE A 178 9.52 7.94 -4.03
N LEU A 179 9.80 6.74 -3.54
CA LEU A 179 11.13 6.17 -3.53
C LEU A 179 11.29 5.28 -4.76
N PHE A 180 12.22 5.57 -5.64
CA PHE A 180 12.45 4.81 -6.86
C PHE A 180 13.92 4.42 -7.02
N ASP A 181 14.17 3.29 -7.66
CA ASP A 181 15.50 2.79 -7.89
C ASP A 181 16.24 3.55 -9.00
N LEU A 182 17.57 3.32 -9.11
CA LEU A 182 18.44 4.00 -10.07
C LEU A 182 18.12 3.61 -11.53
N ASN A 183 17.40 2.52 -11.77
CA ASN A 183 17.05 2.05 -13.12
C ASN A 183 15.71 2.65 -13.61
N THR A 184 14.98 3.34 -12.72
CA THR A 184 13.72 3.98 -13.10
C THR A 184 13.97 5.15 -14.04
N ASP A 185 13.33 5.14 -15.20
CA ASP A 185 13.34 6.29 -16.12
C ASP A 185 12.64 7.49 -15.46
N TYR A 186 13.45 8.44 -14.99
CA TYR A 186 12.96 9.64 -14.31
C TYR A 186 12.01 10.47 -15.19
N LYS A 187 12.28 10.56 -16.50
CA LYS A 187 11.42 11.31 -17.41
C LYS A 187 10.04 10.66 -17.51
N GLN A 188 10.01 9.34 -17.67
CA GLN A 188 8.76 8.59 -17.71
C GLN A 188 7.98 8.71 -16.38
N LEU A 189 8.68 8.74 -15.23
CA LEU A 189 8.05 8.96 -13.93
C LEU A 189 7.40 10.34 -13.86
N ILE A 190 8.08 11.42 -14.29
CA ILE A 190 7.52 12.77 -14.28
C ILE A 190 6.35 12.89 -15.25
N ASP A 191 6.49 12.39 -16.49
CA ASP A 191 5.39 12.37 -17.47
C ASP A 191 4.17 11.61 -16.89
N PHE A 192 4.39 10.56 -16.12
CA PHE A 192 3.31 9.83 -15.47
C PHE A 192 2.66 10.64 -14.32
N ILE A 193 3.46 11.34 -13.53
CA ILE A 193 2.95 12.25 -12.47
C ILE A 193 2.06 13.33 -13.09
N ASP A 194 2.50 13.92 -14.19
CA ASP A 194 1.78 15.00 -14.86
C ASP A 194 0.42 14.54 -15.44
N ASN A 195 0.37 13.31 -15.96
CA ASN A 195 -0.86 12.76 -16.56
C ASN A 195 -1.82 12.13 -15.56
N TYR A 196 -1.32 11.48 -14.49
CA TYR A 196 -2.12 10.65 -13.58
C TYR A 196 -2.02 11.07 -12.10
N GLY A 197 -1.17 12.03 -11.81
CA GLY A 197 -0.97 12.54 -10.45
C GLY A 197 0.07 11.77 -9.64
N PHE A 198 0.55 12.43 -8.58
CA PHE A 198 1.62 11.93 -7.72
C PHE A 198 1.25 10.61 -7.02
N GLU A 199 0.02 10.48 -6.55
CA GLU A 199 -0.44 9.31 -5.78
C GLU A 199 -0.49 8.04 -6.65
N ALA A 200 -0.95 8.18 -7.90
CA ALA A 200 -0.92 7.09 -8.87
C ALA A 200 0.53 6.69 -9.24
N ALA A 201 1.39 7.70 -9.42
CA ALA A 201 2.81 7.46 -9.69
C ALA A 201 3.52 6.79 -8.50
N ALA A 202 3.21 7.19 -7.25
CA ALA A 202 3.73 6.55 -6.06
C ALA A 202 3.34 5.07 -6.01
N SER A 203 2.09 4.75 -6.31
CA SER A 203 1.63 3.36 -6.34
C SER A 203 2.32 2.52 -7.42
N LYS A 204 2.67 3.14 -8.55
CA LYS A 204 3.27 2.44 -9.70
C LYS A 204 4.80 2.31 -9.59
N TYR A 205 5.49 3.36 -9.21
CA TYR A 205 6.95 3.48 -9.30
C TYR A 205 7.66 3.40 -7.96
N SER A 206 6.96 3.66 -6.83
CA SER A 206 7.61 3.68 -5.53
C SER A 206 7.89 2.27 -5.01
N ILE A 207 9.12 2.07 -4.55
CA ILE A 207 9.56 0.87 -3.83
C ILE A 207 9.38 1.00 -2.32
N SER A 208 8.88 2.15 -1.83
CA SER A 208 8.57 2.38 -0.42
C SER A 208 7.29 1.63 0.00
N ASP A 209 7.18 1.31 1.29
CA ASP A 209 5.97 0.72 1.87
C ASP A 209 4.75 1.64 1.78
N THR A 210 4.97 2.96 1.68
CA THR A 210 3.90 3.95 1.47
C THR A 210 3.28 3.88 0.07
N SER A 211 3.91 3.18 -0.89
CA SER A 211 3.46 3.08 -2.29
C SER A 211 2.01 2.64 -2.42
N MET A 212 1.60 1.65 -1.61
CA MET A 212 0.23 1.11 -1.62
C MET A 212 -0.83 2.13 -1.18
N ASN A 213 -0.42 3.16 -0.44
CA ASN A 213 -1.28 4.26 0.01
C ASN A 213 -0.96 5.57 -0.74
N GLY A 214 -0.55 5.48 -2.00
CA GLY A 214 -0.25 6.64 -2.83
C GLY A 214 0.93 7.48 -2.34
N GLY A 215 1.87 6.85 -1.61
CA GLY A 215 3.05 7.51 -1.08
C GLY A 215 2.79 8.39 0.15
N LYS A 216 1.61 8.34 0.77
CA LYS A 216 1.22 9.23 1.89
C LYS A 216 2.03 8.93 3.15
N ILE A 217 2.80 9.93 3.62
CA ILE A 217 3.51 9.93 4.91
C ILE A 217 2.64 10.56 5.99
N GLY A 218 1.88 11.62 5.64
CA GLY A 218 1.08 12.42 6.57
C GLY A 218 1.86 13.59 7.19
N TRP A 219 1.42 14.05 8.37
CA TRP A 219 1.99 15.19 9.06
C TRP A 219 3.29 14.86 9.78
N VAL A 220 4.37 15.52 9.40
CA VAL A 220 5.71 15.37 9.97
C VAL A 220 6.21 16.73 10.46
N LYS A 221 6.68 16.79 11.69
CA LYS A 221 7.32 18.01 12.24
C LYS A 221 8.65 18.25 11.54
N ASN A 222 8.97 19.52 11.28
CA ASN A 222 10.22 19.90 10.62
C ASN A 222 11.48 19.39 11.33
N ASN A 223 11.45 19.27 12.66
CA ASN A 223 12.55 18.75 13.46
C ASN A 223 12.71 17.22 13.41
N ASN A 224 11.71 16.50 12.92
CA ASN A 224 11.80 15.05 12.69
C ASN A 224 12.35 14.69 11.29
N LEU A 225 12.60 15.70 10.46
CA LEU A 225 13.18 15.52 9.12
C LEU A 225 14.71 15.58 9.19
N ALA A 226 15.37 14.69 8.45
CA ALA A 226 16.81 14.80 8.22
C ALA A 226 17.14 16.14 7.56
N ASP A 227 18.29 16.73 7.89
CA ASP A 227 18.68 18.09 7.44
C ASP A 227 18.63 18.24 5.92
N LYS A 228 19.03 17.21 5.17
CA LYS A 228 18.96 17.19 3.70
C LYS A 228 17.52 17.32 3.21
N LEU A 229 16.56 16.62 3.84
CA LEU A 229 15.14 16.69 3.51
C LEU A 229 14.53 18.03 3.95
N LYS A 230 14.83 18.47 5.17
CA LYS A 230 14.38 19.76 5.72
C LYS A 230 14.71 20.90 4.78
N LYS A 231 15.96 20.97 4.28
CA LYS A 231 16.40 22.00 3.34
C LYS A 231 15.64 21.98 2.01
N GLN A 232 15.34 20.80 1.49
CA GLN A 232 14.58 20.68 0.23
C GLN A 232 13.11 21.07 0.43
N ILE A 233 12.47 20.54 1.48
CA ILE A 233 11.04 20.74 1.76
C ILE A 233 10.74 22.19 2.15
N SER A 234 11.65 22.87 2.87
CA SER A 234 11.44 24.27 3.29
C SER A 234 11.29 25.24 2.11
N ASN A 235 11.86 24.89 0.95
CA ASN A 235 11.81 25.68 -0.27
C ASN A 235 10.61 25.36 -1.18
N LEU A 236 9.81 24.34 -0.83
CA LEU A 236 8.61 23.97 -1.61
C LEU A 236 7.41 24.83 -1.20
N SER A 237 6.59 25.14 -2.20
CA SER A 237 5.21 25.60 -2.00
C SER A 237 4.26 24.40 -1.87
N GLU A 238 3.10 24.60 -1.27
CA GLU A 238 2.06 23.56 -1.19
C GLU A 238 1.70 23.06 -2.60
N GLY A 239 1.58 21.76 -2.76
CA GLY A 239 1.39 21.07 -4.03
C GLY A 239 2.66 20.78 -4.83
N GLN A 240 3.80 21.41 -4.52
CA GLN A 240 5.04 21.21 -5.25
C GLN A 240 5.74 19.90 -4.89
N ILE A 241 6.50 19.39 -5.86
CA ILE A 241 7.34 18.20 -5.77
C ILE A 241 8.80 18.62 -5.75
N SER A 242 9.61 17.99 -4.91
CA SER A 242 11.06 18.23 -4.84
C SER A 242 11.78 17.75 -6.11
N LYS A 243 13.02 18.20 -6.29
CA LYS A 243 13.97 17.49 -7.15
C LYS A 243 14.27 16.12 -6.55
N PRO A 244 14.77 15.15 -7.34
CA PRO A 244 15.24 13.88 -6.81
C PRO A 244 16.29 14.08 -5.71
N ILE A 245 16.10 13.40 -4.59
CA ILE A 245 16.98 13.44 -3.43
C ILE A 245 17.64 12.07 -3.34
N GLU A 246 18.93 12.01 -3.61
CA GLU A 246 19.68 10.76 -3.50
C GLU A 246 19.73 10.28 -2.05
N ILE A 247 19.38 9.01 -1.86
CA ILE A 247 19.48 8.29 -0.59
C ILE A 247 20.13 6.92 -0.85
N PRO A 248 20.59 6.19 0.17
CA PRO A 248 21.34 4.94 -0.03
C PRO A 248 20.65 3.88 -0.89
N ASN A 249 19.30 3.88 -0.89
CA ASN A 249 18.51 2.84 -1.57
C ASN A 249 17.84 3.35 -2.87
N GLY A 250 18.26 4.49 -3.42
CA GLY A 250 17.67 5.04 -4.64
C GLY A 250 17.51 6.55 -4.60
N ASN A 251 16.48 7.03 -5.30
CA ASN A 251 16.12 8.44 -5.36
C ASN A 251 14.74 8.66 -4.76
N LEU A 252 14.58 9.74 -4.03
CA LEU A 252 13.36 10.12 -3.34
C LEU A 252 12.79 11.41 -3.93
N LEU A 253 11.52 11.38 -4.34
CA LEU A 253 10.71 12.58 -4.58
C LEU A 253 9.80 12.81 -3.38
N ILE A 254 9.73 14.06 -2.92
CA ILE A 254 8.81 14.49 -1.87
C ILE A 254 7.82 15.49 -2.45
N LYS A 255 6.52 15.26 -2.23
CA LYS A 255 5.47 16.25 -2.47
C LYS A 255 5.07 16.91 -1.15
N LEU A 256 5.11 18.23 -1.11
CA LEU A 256 4.54 19.01 0.00
C LEU A 256 3.04 19.19 -0.25
N ASN A 257 2.20 18.44 0.47
CA ASN A 257 0.76 18.57 0.33
C ASN A 257 0.25 19.84 1.04
N GLN A 258 0.67 20.04 2.30
CA GLN A 258 0.30 21.18 3.12
C GLN A 258 1.39 21.53 4.12
N LYS A 259 1.41 22.78 4.58
CA LYS A 259 2.32 23.27 5.61
C LYS A 259 1.53 24.04 6.67
N ARG A 260 1.82 23.78 7.94
CA ARG A 260 1.24 24.57 9.04
C ARG A 260 2.29 24.90 10.09
N ARG A 261 2.13 26.06 10.72
CA ARG A 261 2.95 26.44 11.89
C ARG A 261 2.32 25.84 13.14
N ILE A 262 3.14 25.20 13.97
CA ILE A 262 2.76 24.70 15.29
C ILE A 262 3.59 25.39 16.36
N GLY A 263 2.96 25.78 17.45
CA GLY A 263 3.59 26.57 18.54
C GLY A 263 3.44 28.08 18.37
N LYS A 264 3.49 28.74 19.51
CA LYS A 264 3.41 30.21 19.57
C LYS A 264 4.66 30.86 19.05
#